data_8f8ede6466596ab0cf5fc846de2ae7c4
#
_entry.id   8f8ede6466596ab0cf5fc846de2ae7c4
#
_cell.length_a   1.000
_cell.length_b   1.000
_cell.length_c   1.000
_cell.angle_alpha   90.00
_cell.angle_beta   90.00
_cell.angle_gamma   90.00
#
_symmetry.space_group_name_H-M   'P 1'
#
loop_
_entity.id
_entity.type
_entity.pdbx_description
1 polymer ?
#
loop_
_entity_poly.entity_id
_entity_poly.type
_entity_poly.pdbx_seq_one_letter_code
_entity_poly.pdbx_strand_id
1 'polypeptide(L)'
;MDQNSVSSILEHTASDGKVYRTQFYNLDAIISVGYRVNSINATAFRKWATGVLKDYLLKGYSVNQQLLAMQRQLDTRFDEHSQRMTRIEDVQAKQQQQLDFFIRTSTPPAEMVFFEGDFYTARVALENLIRTANHRVVIIDGFVSSLTLCVLDVRKSNVAATIYTVGVGQGMQRLMEEHDHLFPESHIDIRKWRNESHDRWLIIDDSLYHCGHSLNANGGHKISAIALMGTSPESILSKVE
;
A
#
# COMPACT_ATOMS: atom_id res chain seq x y z
N MET A 1 57.98 42.46 -20.04
CA MET A 1 57.13 41.69 -19.04
C MET A 1 58.09 41.26 -17.95
N ASP A 2 57.78 41.57 -16.72
CA ASP A 2 58.55 41.10 -15.58
C ASP A 2 58.29 39.60 -15.41
N GLN A 3 59.42 38.83 -15.26
CA GLN A 3 59.37 37.36 -15.22
C GLN A 3 58.51 36.86 -14.05
N ASN A 4 58.49 37.56 -12.93
CA ASN A 4 57.71 37.21 -11.73
C ASN A 4 56.19 37.51 -11.87
N SER A 5 55.78 38.32 -12.85
CA SER A 5 54.36 38.63 -13.08
C SER A 5 53.68 37.63 -14.03
N VAL A 6 54.42 36.79 -14.77
CA VAL A 6 53.90 35.93 -15.82
C VAL A 6 54.15 34.43 -15.57
N SER A 7 54.95 34.05 -14.55
CA SER A 7 55.18 32.65 -14.23
C SER A 7 55.22 32.38 -12.73
N SER A 8 54.87 31.20 -12.31
CA SER A 8 55.01 30.67 -10.96
C SER A 8 55.59 29.27 -10.96
N ILE A 9 56.31 28.94 -9.87
CA ILE A 9 56.87 27.56 -9.69
C ILE A 9 55.98 26.90 -8.66
N LEU A 10 55.41 25.76 -9.03
CA LEU A 10 54.72 24.87 -8.12
C LEU A 10 55.56 23.65 -7.83
N GLU A 11 55.67 23.31 -6.56
CA GLU A 11 56.34 22.12 -6.10
C GLU A 11 55.28 21.07 -5.76
N HIS A 12 55.44 19.86 -6.25
CA HIS A 12 54.60 18.75 -5.84
C HIS A 12 55.46 17.54 -5.51
N THR A 13 55.08 16.77 -4.49
CA THR A 13 55.73 15.54 -4.10
C THR A 13 55.00 14.39 -4.77
N ALA A 14 55.74 13.61 -5.59
CA ALA A 14 55.18 12.43 -6.22
C ALA A 14 55.10 11.26 -5.23
N SER A 15 54.42 10.19 -5.64
CA SER A 15 54.25 8.98 -4.82
C SER A 15 55.56 8.25 -4.45
N ASP A 16 56.64 8.56 -5.15
CA ASP A 16 58.00 8.07 -4.90
C ASP A 16 58.76 8.91 -3.86
N GLY A 17 58.16 9.94 -3.27
CA GLY A 17 58.74 10.85 -2.28
C GLY A 17 59.64 11.95 -2.87
N LYS A 18 59.80 12.01 -4.20
CA LYS A 18 60.59 13.08 -4.83
C LYS A 18 59.81 14.33 -5.06
N VAL A 19 60.46 15.48 -4.87
CA VAL A 19 59.88 16.80 -5.10
C VAL A 19 60.22 17.25 -6.51
N TYR A 20 59.17 17.53 -7.28
CA TYR A 20 59.25 18.08 -8.63
C TYR A 20 58.88 19.54 -8.62
N ARG A 21 59.69 20.39 -9.28
CA ARG A 21 59.41 21.82 -9.50
C ARG A 21 58.95 21.99 -10.94
N THR A 22 57.71 22.45 -11.09
CA THR A 22 57.12 22.69 -12.41
C THR A 22 56.81 24.16 -12.54
N GLN A 23 57.28 24.79 -13.62
CA GLN A 23 57.01 26.20 -13.91
C GLN A 23 55.71 26.32 -14.70
N PHE A 24 54.81 27.14 -14.19
CA PHE A 24 53.52 27.47 -14.81
C PHE A 24 53.58 28.89 -15.34
N TYR A 25 52.87 29.10 -16.43
CA TYR A 25 52.80 30.43 -17.08
C TYR A 25 51.33 30.88 -17.11
N ASN A 26 51.12 32.19 -16.90
CA ASN A 26 49.78 32.76 -17.01
C ASN A 26 49.36 32.90 -18.51
N LEU A 27 48.08 33.21 -18.73
CA LEU A 27 47.49 33.32 -20.07
C LEU A 27 48.21 34.40 -20.94
N ASP A 28 48.64 35.51 -20.34
CA ASP A 28 49.33 36.59 -21.05
C ASP A 28 50.67 36.12 -21.64
N ALA A 29 51.42 35.30 -20.90
CA ALA A 29 52.63 34.68 -21.41
C ALA A 29 52.35 33.72 -22.54
N ILE A 30 51.34 32.89 -22.43
CA ILE A 30 50.90 31.94 -23.47
C ILE A 30 50.52 32.68 -24.75
N ILE A 31 49.72 33.72 -24.68
CA ILE A 31 49.29 34.53 -25.80
C ILE A 31 50.52 35.22 -26.44
N SER A 32 51.39 35.85 -25.64
CA SER A 32 52.58 36.54 -26.12
C SER A 32 53.53 35.62 -26.87
N VAL A 33 53.81 34.47 -26.34
CA VAL A 33 54.65 33.41 -26.94
C VAL A 33 53.99 32.85 -28.21
N GLY A 34 52.68 32.51 -28.11
CA GLY A 34 51.92 31.98 -29.24
C GLY A 34 51.89 32.89 -30.45
N TYR A 35 52.00 34.23 -30.28
CA TYR A 35 52.10 35.18 -31.40
C TYR A 35 53.51 35.42 -31.91
N ARG A 36 54.54 35.17 -31.10
CA ARG A 36 55.96 35.44 -31.46
C ARG A 36 56.70 34.23 -32.02
N VAL A 37 56.31 33.02 -31.59
CA VAL A 37 57.02 31.77 -31.97
C VAL A 37 56.53 31.31 -33.33
N ASN A 38 57.47 30.95 -34.19
CA ASN A 38 57.14 30.38 -35.52
C ASN A 38 57.23 28.83 -35.46
N SER A 39 56.18 28.19 -35.02
CA SER A 39 56.04 26.75 -34.96
C SER A 39 54.67 26.28 -35.42
N ILE A 40 54.56 25.00 -35.74
CA ILE A 40 53.26 24.39 -36.15
C ILE A 40 52.20 24.56 -35.04
N ASN A 41 52.61 24.32 -33.79
CA ASN A 41 51.72 24.46 -32.61
C ASN A 41 51.30 25.91 -32.39
N ALA A 42 52.21 26.89 -32.55
CA ALA A 42 51.91 28.31 -32.43
C ALA A 42 50.95 28.76 -33.56
N THR A 43 51.07 28.19 -34.75
CA THR A 43 50.18 28.48 -35.86
C THR A 43 48.76 27.91 -35.61
N ALA A 44 48.65 26.70 -35.08
CA ALA A 44 47.37 26.12 -34.65
C ALA A 44 46.71 26.96 -33.53
N PHE A 45 47.48 27.38 -32.53
CA PHE A 45 47.00 28.25 -31.48
C PHE A 45 46.46 29.60 -32.03
N ARG A 46 47.19 30.28 -32.92
CA ARG A 46 46.73 31.53 -33.53
C ARG A 46 45.42 31.36 -34.33
N LYS A 47 45.28 30.27 -35.07
CA LYS A 47 44.04 29.97 -35.81
C LYS A 47 42.87 29.80 -34.85
N TRP A 48 43.07 29.01 -33.79
CA TRP A 48 42.04 28.79 -32.78
C TRP A 48 41.68 30.09 -32.07
N ALA A 49 42.67 30.86 -31.54
CA ALA A 49 42.44 32.13 -30.88
C ALA A 49 41.70 33.17 -31.74
N THR A 50 42.07 33.25 -33.02
CA THR A 50 41.38 34.09 -34.00
C THR A 50 39.93 33.67 -34.19
N GLY A 51 39.67 32.38 -34.22
CA GLY A 51 38.28 31.83 -34.29
C GLY A 51 37.45 32.25 -33.08
N VAL A 52 37.97 32.02 -31.88
CA VAL A 52 37.32 32.44 -30.63
C VAL A 52 37.04 33.95 -30.59
N LEU A 53 38.03 34.77 -31.00
CA LEU A 53 37.86 36.20 -31.04
C LEU A 53 36.80 36.66 -32.04
N LYS A 54 36.78 36.06 -33.24
CA LYS A 54 35.75 36.35 -34.26
C LYS A 54 34.36 35.98 -33.74
N ASP A 55 34.18 34.81 -33.15
CA ASP A 55 32.91 34.39 -32.57
C ASP A 55 32.46 35.35 -31.47
N TYR A 56 33.37 35.82 -30.62
CA TYR A 56 33.06 36.81 -29.59
C TYR A 56 32.64 38.16 -30.16
N LEU A 57 33.35 38.67 -31.16
CA LEU A 57 33.07 39.94 -31.78
C LEU A 57 31.77 39.94 -32.62
N LEU A 58 31.49 38.85 -33.30
CA LEU A 58 30.32 38.75 -34.20
C LEU A 58 29.04 38.32 -33.46
N LYS A 59 29.15 37.48 -32.43
CA LYS A 59 28.01 36.88 -31.74
C LYS A 59 27.85 37.41 -30.30
N GLY A 60 28.78 38.21 -29.80
CA GLY A 60 28.79 38.71 -28.44
C GLY A 60 29.22 37.69 -27.36
N TYR A 61 29.49 36.46 -27.77
CA TYR A 61 29.92 35.37 -26.85
C TYR A 61 30.70 34.29 -27.59
N SER A 62 31.53 33.55 -26.86
CA SER A 62 32.20 32.34 -27.32
C SER A 62 31.62 31.11 -26.65
N VAL A 63 31.14 30.18 -27.41
CA VAL A 63 30.41 29.00 -26.89
C VAL A 63 31.31 27.77 -26.88
N ASN A 64 31.43 27.13 -25.74
CA ASN A 64 32.05 25.81 -25.65
C ASN A 64 31.10 24.73 -26.19
N GLN A 65 31.37 24.22 -27.38
CA GLN A 65 30.56 23.20 -28.05
C GLN A 65 30.38 21.92 -27.22
N GLN A 66 31.38 21.53 -26.42
CA GLN A 66 31.31 20.38 -25.53
C GLN A 66 30.29 20.59 -24.42
N LEU A 67 30.26 21.80 -23.86
CA LEU A 67 29.32 22.17 -22.79
C LEU A 67 27.87 22.14 -23.29
N LEU A 68 27.63 22.67 -24.51
CA LEU A 68 26.32 22.60 -25.15
C LEU A 68 25.86 21.17 -25.47
N ALA A 69 26.78 20.31 -25.93
CA ALA A 69 26.46 18.91 -26.18
C ALA A 69 26.11 18.17 -24.87
N MET A 70 26.86 18.41 -23.81
CA MET A 70 26.57 17.85 -22.49
C MET A 70 25.25 18.34 -21.92
N GLN A 71 24.91 19.61 -22.06
CA GLN A 71 23.64 20.17 -21.65
C GLN A 71 22.48 19.48 -22.38
N ARG A 72 22.55 19.33 -23.71
CA ARG A 72 21.52 18.62 -24.48
C ARG A 72 21.33 17.16 -24.05
N GLN A 73 22.43 16.46 -23.73
CA GLN A 73 22.33 15.10 -23.22
C GLN A 73 21.64 15.04 -21.85
N LEU A 74 21.91 16.00 -20.98
CA LEU A 74 21.25 16.11 -19.67
C LEU A 74 19.76 16.38 -19.86
N ASP A 75 19.39 17.34 -20.69
CA ASP A 75 18.00 17.67 -20.97
C ASP A 75 17.22 16.44 -21.48
N THR A 76 17.79 15.71 -22.45
CA THR A 76 17.18 14.47 -22.95
C THR A 76 16.98 13.42 -21.84
N ARG A 77 17.96 13.23 -20.95
CA ARG A 77 17.84 12.30 -19.83
C ARG A 77 16.78 12.74 -18.83
N PHE A 78 16.69 14.04 -18.54
CA PHE A 78 15.65 14.58 -17.68
C PHE A 78 14.25 14.34 -18.25
N ASP A 79 14.06 14.55 -19.55
CA ASP A 79 12.80 14.28 -20.22
C ASP A 79 12.41 12.80 -20.16
N GLU A 80 13.36 11.89 -20.44
CA GLU A 80 13.16 10.44 -20.33
C GLU A 80 12.78 10.02 -18.90
N HIS A 81 13.47 10.56 -17.89
CA HIS A 81 13.17 10.30 -16.49
C HIS A 81 11.80 10.82 -16.09
N SER A 82 11.45 12.03 -16.51
CA SER A 82 10.14 12.63 -16.25
C SER A 82 9.01 11.79 -16.82
N GLN A 83 9.12 11.37 -18.08
CA GLN A 83 8.14 10.48 -18.72
C GLN A 83 8.02 9.12 -18.01
N ARG A 84 9.14 8.58 -17.54
CA ARG A 84 9.14 7.31 -16.79
C ARG A 84 8.47 7.46 -15.44
N MET A 85 8.71 8.56 -14.74
CA MET A 85 8.07 8.86 -13.46
C MET A 85 6.55 8.98 -13.61
N THR A 86 6.07 9.74 -14.59
CA THR A 86 4.62 9.85 -14.86
C THR A 86 3.98 8.49 -15.12
N ARG A 87 4.64 7.60 -15.87
CA ARG A 87 4.12 6.23 -16.10
C ARG A 87 4.05 5.40 -14.82
N ILE A 88 5.05 5.53 -13.94
CA ILE A 88 5.08 4.81 -12.65
C ILE A 88 3.94 5.32 -11.76
N GLU A 89 3.73 6.63 -11.69
CA GLU A 89 2.65 7.24 -10.93
C GLU A 89 1.27 6.78 -11.42
N ASP A 90 1.05 6.72 -12.73
CA ASP A 90 -0.19 6.21 -13.34
C ASP A 90 -0.45 4.73 -12.99
N VAL A 91 0.59 3.89 -13.04
CA VAL A 91 0.49 2.47 -12.68
C VAL A 91 0.20 2.33 -11.19
N GLN A 92 0.87 3.09 -10.34
CA GLN A 92 0.66 3.07 -8.90
C GLN A 92 -0.76 3.50 -8.53
N ALA A 93 -1.29 4.54 -9.16
CA ALA A 93 -2.67 4.99 -8.95
C ALA A 93 -3.68 3.90 -9.33
N LYS A 94 -3.48 3.20 -10.45
CA LYS A 94 -4.33 2.06 -10.85
C LYS A 94 -4.25 0.88 -9.87
N GLN A 95 -3.05 0.54 -9.41
CA GLN A 95 -2.86 -0.52 -8.42
C GLN A 95 -3.54 -0.17 -7.10
N GLN A 96 -3.45 1.08 -6.65
CA GLN A 96 -4.14 1.54 -5.45
C GLN A 96 -5.66 1.41 -5.58
N GLN A 97 -6.23 1.82 -6.72
CA GLN A 97 -7.67 1.65 -6.98
C GLN A 97 -8.10 0.18 -6.95
N GLN A 98 -7.30 -0.72 -7.54
CA GLN A 98 -7.57 -2.16 -7.51
C GLN A 98 -7.48 -2.73 -6.10
N LEU A 99 -6.51 -2.30 -5.31
CA LEU A 99 -6.35 -2.71 -3.92
C LEU A 99 -7.51 -2.21 -3.06
N ASP A 100 -7.92 -0.95 -3.21
CA ASP A 100 -9.07 -0.38 -2.50
C ASP A 100 -10.38 -1.11 -2.86
N PHE A 101 -10.56 -1.44 -4.14
CA PHE A 101 -11.69 -2.26 -4.58
C PHE A 101 -11.63 -3.64 -3.93
N PHE A 102 -10.48 -4.32 -3.94
CA PHE A 102 -10.31 -5.63 -3.31
C PHE A 102 -10.58 -5.60 -1.81
N ILE A 103 -10.05 -4.60 -1.09
CA ILE A 103 -10.29 -4.42 0.35
C ILE A 103 -11.79 -4.25 0.62
N ARG A 104 -12.48 -3.39 -0.13
CA ARG A 104 -13.93 -3.16 0.03
C ARG A 104 -14.78 -4.38 -0.26
N THR A 105 -14.36 -5.23 -1.20
CA THR A 105 -15.11 -6.44 -1.59
C THR A 105 -14.74 -7.67 -0.77
N SER A 106 -13.56 -7.71 -0.17
CA SER A 106 -13.05 -8.87 0.57
C SER A 106 -13.18 -8.73 2.09
N THR A 107 -13.30 -7.50 2.60
CA THR A 107 -13.53 -7.26 4.03
C THR A 107 -15.02 -7.08 4.27
N PRO A 108 -15.64 -7.88 5.18
CA PRO A 108 -17.03 -7.62 5.56
C PRO A 108 -17.18 -6.18 6.06
N PRO A 109 -18.29 -5.51 5.72
CA PRO A 109 -18.52 -4.15 6.19
C PRO A 109 -18.49 -4.13 7.71
N ALA A 110 -17.78 -3.14 8.27
CA ALA A 110 -17.68 -2.96 9.72
C ALA A 110 -19.06 -2.67 10.36
N GLU A 111 -19.97 -2.09 9.59
CA GLU A 111 -21.33 -1.77 10.01
C GLU A 111 -22.32 -2.00 8.88
N MET A 112 -23.45 -2.60 9.21
CA MET A 112 -24.57 -2.83 8.29
C MET A 112 -25.86 -2.40 8.99
N VAL A 113 -26.62 -1.52 8.34
CA VAL A 113 -27.92 -1.07 8.84
C VAL A 113 -29.02 -1.62 7.94
N PHE A 114 -30.08 -2.12 8.54
CA PHE A 114 -31.24 -2.69 7.86
C PHE A 114 -32.49 -1.95 8.27
N PHE A 115 -33.38 -1.70 7.31
CA PHE A 115 -34.65 -1.03 7.50
C PHE A 115 -35.80 -2.02 7.40
N GLU A 116 -37.00 -1.55 7.68
CA GLU A 116 -38.22 -2.36 7.52
C GLU A 116 -38.38 -2.78 6.04
N GLY A 117 -38.56 -4.07 5.81
CA GLY A 117 -38.62 -4.69 4.47
C GLY A 117 -37.30 -5.28 3.96
N ASP A 118 -36.16 -5.03 4.59
CA ASP A 118 -34.82 -5.50 4.17
C ASP A 118 -34.55 -6.98 4.55
N PHE A 119 -35.57 -7.84 4.59
CA PHE A 119 -35.45 -9.23 5.06
C PHE A 119 -34.40 -10.04 4.29
N TYR A 120 -34.44 -9.94 2.96
CA TYR A 120 -33.51 -10.66 2.10
C TYR A 120 -32.08 -10.12 2.24
N THR A 121 -31.93 -8.80 2.22
CA THR A 121 -30.62 -8.13 2.34
C THR A 121 -29.96 -8.43 3.67
N ALA A 122 -30.72 -8.39 4.78
CA ALA A 122 -30.20 -8.72 6.11
C ALA A 122 -29.75 -10.18 6.22
N ARG A 123 -30.52 -11.10 5.65
CA ARG A 123 -30.17 -12.53 5.62
C ARG A 123 -28.89 -12.77 4.82
N VAL A 124 -28.82 -12.25 3.59
CA VAL A 124 -27.65 -12.43 2.71
C VAL A 124 -26.40 -11.81 3.36
N ALA A 125 -26.53 -10.66 4.02
CA ALA A 125 -25.43 -10.03 4.71
C ALA A 125 -24.90 -10.92 5.86
N LEU A 126 -25.79 -11.50 6.67
CA LEU A 126 -25.43 -12.41 7.75
C LEU A 126 -24.78 -13.69 7.22
N GLU A 127 -25.36 -14.31 6.18
CA GLU A 127 -24.79 -15.49 5.54
C GLU A 127 -23.41 -15.22 4.96
N ASN A 128 -23.20 -14.05 4.32
CA ASN A 128 -21.90 -13.66 3.80
C ASN A 128 -20.87 -13.46 4.92
N LEU A 129 -21.25 -12.90 6.05
CA LEU A 129 -20.37 -12.82 7.23
C LEU A 129 -19.95 -14.22 7.68
N ILE A 130 -20.90 -15.14 7.84
CA ILE A 130 -20.62 -16.51 8.29
C ILE A 130 -19.73 -17.28 7.32
N ARG A 131 -19.88 -17.07 6.00
CA ARG A 131 -18.98 -17.67 4.98
C ARG A 131 -17.53 -17.22 5.09
N THR A 132 -17.25 -16.07 5.74
CA THR A 132 -15.88 -15.61 5.95
C THR A 132 -15.14 -16.40 7.02
N ALA A 133 -15.84 -17.11 7.89
CA ALA A 133 -15.25 -17.90 8.96
C ALA A 133 -14.25 -18.96 8.43
N ASN A 134 -13.14 -19.13 9.13
CA ASN A 134 -12.12 -20.13 8.84
C ASN A 134 -11.93 -21.14 9.97
N HIS A 135 -12.29 -20.78 11.21
CA HIS A 135 -12.08 -21.59 12.39
C HIS A 135 -13.35 -21.81 13.20
N ARG A 136 -14.06 -20.74 13.55
CA ARG A 136 -15.23 -20.82 14.43
C ARG A 136 -16.29 -19.76 14.11
N VAL A 137 -17.56 -20.14 14.36
CA VAL A 137 -18.69 -19.23 14.44
C VAL A 137 -19.36 -19.45 15.80
N VAL A 138 -19.56 -18.39 16.57
CA VAL A 138 -20.31 -18.45 17.83
C VAL A 138 -21.47 -17.48 17.80
N ILE A 139 -22.68 -17.98 18.08
CA ILE A 139 -23.87 -17.17 18.23
C ILE A 139 -24.26 -17.13 19.71
N ILE A 140 -24.51 -15.93 20.23
CA ILE A 140 -25.03 -15.71 21.56
C ILE A 140 -26.37 -14.99 21.41
N ASP A 141 -27.46 -15.77 21.49
CA ASP A 141 -28.84 -15.27 21.36
C ASP A 141 -29.77 -16.04 22.30
N GLY A 142 -30.58 -15.33 23.05
CA GLY A 142 -31.51 -15.93 23.98
C GLY A 142 -32.52 -16.89 23.32
N PHE A 143 -32.75 -16.76 22.01
CA PHE A 143 -33.74 -17.54 21.28
C PHE A 143 -33.14 -18.12 19.98
N VAL A 144 -33.41 -19.38 19.71
CA VAL A 144 -32.94 -20.13 18.55
C VAL A 144 -34.12 -20.68 17.77
N SER A 145 -34.06 -20.69 16.46
CA SER A 145 -35.03 -21.29 15.58
C SER A 145 -34.37 -22.09 14.44
N SER A 146 -35.18 -22.76 13.63
CA SER A 146 -34.68 -23.42 12.41
C SER A 146 -33.91 -22.48 11.48
N LEU A 147 -34.26 -21.18 11.45
CA LEU A 147 -33.54 -20.18 10.66
C LEU A 147 -32.10 -19.98 11.16
N THR A 148 -31.85 -20.10 12.45
CA THR A 148 -30.49 -20.01 13.03
C THR A 148 -29.61 -21.18 12.53
N LEU A 149 -30.18 -22.41 12.43
CA LEU A 149 -29.46 -23.54 11.84
C LEU A 149 -29.16 -23.30 10.37
N CYS A 150 -30.18 -22.93 9.58
CA CYS A 150 -30.00 -22.66 8.15
C CYS A 150 -28.93 -21.58 7.86
N VAL A 151 -28.83 -20.57 8.73
CA VAL A 151 -27.82 -19.52 8.58
C VAL A 151 -26.43 -20.07 8.91
N LEU A 152 -26.30 -20.98 9.89
CA LEU A 152 -25.02 -21.59 10.21
C LEU A 152 -24.58 -22.64 9.17
N ASP A 153 -25.50 -23.24 8.42
CA ASP A 153 -25.19 -24.24 7.39
C ASP A 153 -24.43 -23.69 6.19
N VAL A 154 -24.39 -22.36 6.02
CA VAL A 154 -23.59 -21.74 4.95
C VAL A 154 -22.09 -21.67 5.27
N ARG A 155 -21.67 -22.02 6.50
CA ARG A 155 -20.27 -22.08 6.89
C ARG A 155 -19.52 -23.20 6.15
N LYS A 156 -18.21 -23.11 6.12
CA LYS A 156 -17.36 -24.21 5.63
C LYS A 156 -17.48 -25.42 6.56
N SER A 157 -17.40 -26.62 6.06
CA SER A 157 -17.55 -27.88 6.82
C SER A 157 -16.52 -28.05 7.95
N ASN A 158 -15.35 -27.43 7.81
CA ASN A 158 -14.28 -27.47 8.81
C ASN A 158 -14.38 -26.37 9.89
N VAL A 159 -15.42 -25.53 9.85
CA VAL A 159 -15.62 -24.43 10.79
C VAL A 159 -16.53 -24.88 11.94
N ALA A 160 -16.04 -24.81 13.17
CA ALA A 160 -16.82 -25.14 14.36
C ALA A 160 -17.96 -24.11 14.56
N ALA A 161 -19.15 -24.59 14.98
CA ALA A 161 -20.28 -23.74 15.31
C ALA A 161 -20.77 -23.99 16.73
N THR A 162 -20.92 -22.92 17.49
CA THR A 162 -21.46 -22.98 18.87
C THR A 162 -22.57 -21.94 19.04
N ILE A 163 -23.65 -22.32 19.70
CA ILE A 163 -24.76 -21.42 20.04
C ILE A 163 -24.92 -21.40 21.54
N TYR A 164 -24.86 -20.21 22.14
CA TYR A 164 -25.27 -19.98 23.54
C TYR A 164 -26.67 -19.42 23.55
N THR A 165 -27.60 -20.15 24.21
CA THR A 165 -29.01 -19.78 24.26
C THR A 165 -29.64 -20.14 25.62
N VAL A 166 -30.77 -19.53 25.97
CA VAL A 166 -31.51 -19.82 27.20
C VAL A 166 -31.99 -21.27 27.24
N GLY A 167 -32.30 -21.82 26.08
CA GLY A 167 -32.72 -23.20 25.89
C GLY A 167 -33.43 -23.39 24.58
N VAL A 168 -33.59 -24.66 24.23
CA VAL A 168 -34.30 -25.06 23.00
C VAL A 168 -35.55 -25.86 23.34
N GLY A 169 -36.65 -25.57 22.68
CA GLY A 169 -37.88 -26.34 22.82
C GLY A 169 -37.76 -27.73 22.16
N GLN A 170 -38.64 -28.65 22.53
CA GLN A 170 -38.63 -30.03 22.01
C GLN A 170 -38.62 -30.16 20.49
N GLY A 171 -39.35 -29.25 19.78
CA GLY A 171 -39.35 -29.21 18.32
C GLY A 171 -37.95 -28.85 17.75
N MET A 172 -37.25 -27.93 18.39
CA MET A 172 -35.89 -27.55 17.98
C MET A 172 -34.88 -28.68 18.26
N GLN A 173 -35.02 -29.38 19.38
CA GLN A 173 -34.18 -30.53 19.67
C GLN A 173 -34.27 -31.62 18.59
N ARG A 174 -35.48 -31.92 18.13
CA ARG A 174 -35.67 -32.91 17.04
C ARG A 174 -35.03 -32.44 15.72
N LEU A 175 -35.17 -31.17 15.40
CA LEU A 175 -34.52 -30.59 14.20
C LEU A 175 -33.00 -30.70 14.27
N MET A 176 -32.41 -30.51 15.45
CA MET A 176 -30.97 -30.64 15.65
C MET A 176 -30.50 -32.09 15.52
N GLU A 177 -31.23 -33.02 16.14
CA GLU A 177 -30.95 -34.47 16.00
C GLU A 177 -31.02 -34.91 14.53
N GLU A 178 -32.01 -34.43 13.78
CA GLU A 178 -32.14 -34.67 12.35
C GLU A 178 -31.00 -34.03 11.56
N HIS A 179 -30.63 -32.78 11.87
CA HIS A 179 -29.52 -32.07 11.26
C HIS A 179 -28.20 -32.82 11.48
N ASP A 180 -27.87 -33.21 12.71
CA ASP A 180 -26.64 -33.95 13.02
C ASP A 180 -26.59 -35.33 12.34
N HIS A 181 -27.76 -35.96 12.18
CA HIS A 181 -27.84 -37.21 11.44
C HIS A 181 -27.57 -37.03 9.94
N LEU A 182 -28.10 -35.97 9.33
CA LEU A 182 -27.94 -35.68 7.91
C LEU A 182 -26.58 -35.06 7.58
N PHE A 183 -26.02 -34.28 8.49
CA PHE A 183 -24.78 -33.50 8.29
C PHE A 183 -23.78 -33.70 9.44
N PRO A 184 -23.25 -34.92 9.65
CA PRO A 184 -22.40 -35.23 10.78
C PRO A 184 -21.12 -34.41 10.83
N GLU A 185 -20.61 -33.97 9.68
CA GLU A 185 -19.42 -33.11 9.57
C GLU A 185 -19.71 -31.63 9.92
N SER A 186 -20.99 -31.29 10.04
CA SER A 186 -21.45 -29.90 10.30
C SER A 186 -22.16 -29.77 11.64
N HIS A 187 -21.74 -30.55 12.65
CA HIS A 187 -22.32 -30.50 13.98
C HIS A 187 -22.33 -29.09 14.57
N ILE A 188 -23.42 -28.73 15.26
CA ILE A 188 -23.64 -27.45 15.93
C ILE A 188 -23.76 -27.70 17.42
N ASP A 189 -22.79 -27.20 18.20
CA ASP A 189 -22.80 -27.33 19.66
C ASP A 189 -23.74 -26.29 20.27
N ILE A 190 -24.76 -26.74 21.03
CA ILE A 190 -25.67 -25.81 21.72
C ILE A 190 -25.44 -25.89 23.23
N ARG A 191 -25.12 -24.73 23.78
CA ARG A 191 -24.84 -24.56 25.21
C ARG A 191 -25.91 -23.69 25.83
N LYS A 192 -26.36 -24.13 27.02
CA LYS A 192 -27.35 -23.38 27.78
C LYS A 192 -26.66 -22.24 28.49
N TRP A 193 -27.23 -21.05 28.33
CA TRP A 193 -26.76 -19.82 28.96
C TRP A 193 -27.93 -19.12 29.70
N ARG A 194 -27.65 -18.44 30.80
CA ARG A 194 -28.69 -17.83 31.65
C ARG A 194 -29.29 -16.55 31.11
N ASN A 195 -28.84 -16.06 29.97
CA ASN A 195 -29.32 -14.83 29.32
C ASN A 195 -29.35 -13.60 30.21
N GLU A 196 -28.17 -13.17 30.63
CA GLU A 196 -27.99 -11.94 31.39
C GLU A 196 -27.86 -10.69 30.50
N SER A 197 -27.96 -10.85 29.18
CA SER A 197 -27.85 -9.77 28.19
C SER A 197 -29.08 -9.67 27.31
N HIS A 198 -29.52 -8.46 27.04
CA HIS A 198 -30.52 -8.17 26.02
C HIS A 198 -29.91 -8.08 24.61
N ASP A 199 -28.59 -7.96 24.52
CA ASP A 199 -27.85 -7.89 23.29
C ASP A 199 -27.57 -9.26 22.70
N ARG A 200 -27.41 -9.33 21.40
CA ARG A 200 -27.04 -10.53 20.65
C ARG A 200 -25.68 -10.33 20.05
N TRP A 201 -24.92 -11.43 20.04
CA TRP A 201 -23.55 -11.37 19.58
C TRP A 201 -23.30 -12.47 18.57
N LEU A 202 -22.52 -12.13 17.53
CA LEU A 202 -21.98 -13.06 16.57
C LEU A 202 -20.45 -12.96 16.62
N ILE A 203 -19.79 -14.09 16.79
CA ILE A 203 -18.33 -14.16 16.77
C ILE A 203 -17.94 -14.95 15.52
N ILE A 204 -17.07 -14.41 14.73
CA ILE A 204 -16.49 -15.04 13.56
C ILE A 204 -14.98 -15.00 13.71
N ASP A 205 -14.37 -16.15 13.95
CA ASP A 205 -12.96 -16.30 14.30
C ASP A 205 -12.59 -15.40 15.51
N ASP A 206 -11.81 -14.33 15.28
CA ASP A 206 -11.41 -13.35 16.28
C ASP A 206 -12.18 -12.03 16.21
N SER A 207 -13.24 -11.99 15.41
CA SER A 207 -14.07 -10.80 15.22
C SER A 207 -15.38 -10.90 15.98
N LEU A 208 -15.70 -9.89 16.78
CA LEU A 208 -16.92 -9.78 17.57
C LEU A 208 -17.89 -8.81 16.88
N TYR A 209 -19.11 -9.24 16.60
CA TYR A 209 -20.18 -8.41 16.07
C TYR A 209 -21.33 -8.28 17.05
N HIS A 210 -21.81 -7.06 17.25
CA HIS A 210 -23.08 -6.76 17.90
C HIS A 210 -24.22 -6.88 16.90
N CYS A 211 -25.30 -7.59 17.25
CA CYS A 211 -26.47 -7.78 16.40
C CYS A 211 -27.69 -7.14 17.04
N GLY A 212 -28.22 -6.08 16.44
CA GLY A 212 -29.39 -5.35 16.95
C GLY A 212 -30.72 -6.08 16.77
N HIS A 213 -30.74 -7.23 16.06
CA HIS A 213 -31.90 -8.10 15.90
C HIS A 213 -31.55 -9.54 16.31
N SER A 214 -32.57 -10.34 16.63
CA SER A 214 -32.34 -11.74 16.94
C SER A 214 -31.95 -12.52 15.69
N LEU A 215 -31.00 -13.42 15.85
CA LEU A 215 -30.52 -14.32 14.79
C LEU A 215 -31.46 -15.52 14.56
N ASN A 216 -32.56 -15.62 15.33
CA ASN A 216 -33.64 -16.60 15.16
C ASN A 216 -34.68 -16.16 14.10
N ALA A 217 -34.65 -14.91 13.68
CA ALA A 217 -35.49 -14.36 12.64
C ALA A 217 -34.61 -13.48 11.73
N ASN A 218 -34.97 -13.39 10.47
CA ASN A 218 -34.27 -12.49 9.57
C ASN A 218 -34.37 -11.04 10.10
N GLY A 219 -33.32 -10.24 9.99
CA GLY A 219 -33.39 -8.80 10.17
C GLY A 219 -34.43 -8.17 9.24
N GLY A 220 -34.62 -6.85 9.31
CA GLY A 220 -35.54 -6.13 8.42
C GLY A 220 -36.98 -6.03 8.92
N HIS A 221 -37.33 -6.53 10.11
CA HIS A 221 -38.61 -6.29 10.73
C HIS A 221 -38.75 -4.87 11.35
N LYS A 222 -37.64 -4.37 11.80
CA LYS A 222 -37.46 -3.02 12.37
C LYS A 222 -36.05 -2.54 12.00
N ILE A 223 -35.81 -1.24 12.20
CA ILE A 223 -34.45 -0.70 12.07
C ILE A 223 -33.52 -1.47 13.00
N SER A 224 -32.46 -2.03 12.46
CA SER A 224 -31.46 -2.81 13.19
C SER A 224 -30.12 -2.69 12.51
N ALA A 225 -29.07 -3.03 13.23
CA ALA A 225 -27.71 -3.02 12.70
C ALA A 225 -26.94 -4.28 13.11
N ILE A 226 -25.94 -4.64 12.30
CA ILE A 226 -24.84 -5.52 12.70
C ILE A 226 -23.58 -4.66 12.63
N ALA A 227 -22.83 -4.59 13.74
CA ALA A 227 -21.65 -3.75 13.85
C ALA A 227 -20.45 -4.55 14.38
N LEU A 228 -19.30 -4.41 13.73
CA LEU A 228 -18.02 -4.95 14.22
C LEU A 228 -17.57 -4.17 15.44
N MET A 229 -17.29 -4.90 16.52
CA MET A 229 -16.82 -4.32 17.77
C MET A 229 -15.30 -4.30 17.81
N GLY A 230 -14.72 -3.24 18.38
CA GLY A 230 -13.29 -3.14 18.62
C GLY A 230 -12.80 -3.94 19.84
N THR A 231 -13.69 -4.73 20.45
CA THR A 231 -13.42 -5.50 21.67
C THR A 231 -13.17 -6.96 21.32
N SER A 232 -12.24 -7.63 22.03
CA SER A 232 -11.96 -9.05 21.81
C SER A 232 -13.18 -9.92 22.15
N PRO A 233 -13.48 -10.99 21.35
CA PRO A 233 -14.52 -11.97 21.65
C PRO A 233 -14.44 -12.59 23.04
N GLU A 234 -13.24 -12.78 23.57
CA GLU A 234 -12.99 -13.39 24.89
C GLU A 234 -13.61 -12.58 26.03
N SER A 235 -13.78 -11.28 25.85
CA SER A 235 -14.47 -10.41 26.82
C SER A 235 -15.94 -10.83 27.06
N ILE A 236 -16.60 -11.36 26.03
CA ILE A 236 -17.97 -11.88 26.08
C ILE A 236 -17.97 -13.37 26.41
N LEU A 237 -17.12 -14.17 25.76
CA LEU A 237 -17.05 -15.63 25.98
C LEU A 237 -16.80 -15.98 27.43
N SER A 238 -15.89 -15.29 28.13
CA SER A 238 -15.60 -15.47 29.56
C SER A 238 -16.80 -15.22 30.47
N LYS A 239 -17.91 -14.68 29.96
CA LYS A 239 -19.14 -14.43 30.74
C LYS A 239 -20.27 -15.40 30.40
N VAL A 240 -20.17 -16.11 29.27
CA VAL A 240 -21.20 -17.05 28.84
C VAL A 240 -20.78 -18.52 29.04
N GLU A 241 -19.48 -18.79 29.12
CA GLU A 241 -18.91 -20.07 29.56
C GLU A 241 -18.98 -20.23 31.09
#